data_0d303eab871300b620ca14a97a12869c
#
_entry.id   0d303eab871300b620ca14a97a12869c
#
_cell.length_a   1.000
_cell.length_b   1.000
_cell.length_c   1.000
_cell.angle_alpha   90.00
_cell.angle_beta   90.00
_cell.angle_gamma   90.00
#
_symmetry.space_group_name_H-M   'P 1'
#
loop_
_entity.id
_entity.type
_entity.pdbx_description
1 polymer ?
#
loop_
_entity_poly.entity_id
_entity_poly.type
_entity_poly.pdbx_seq_one_letter_code
_entity_poly.pdbx_strand_id
1 'polypeptide(L)'
;MYRHIKYSCKKNKDEDIKELARLLNEKNQQNKLKEKEIEIMKKQIDKLSNKLQIQSLTVNNNTNNTLHNTLNIQLLNHNDTDYSHLSDIDYINCLKQNNFCVKSLIESVHFNTEKPENKNIYISNIKTNYVMLYKNNKWQIVNRKEQIDNLYEYNEIVLEEWYENYKDKDNEMVKSFTRYLKSKEDNEVLNTIKQEILLLLYNNRLIESG
;
A
#
# COMPACT_ATOMS: atom_id res chain seq x y z
N MET A 1 -4.56 32.39 46.83
CA MET A 1 -5.91 31.87 46.56
C MET A 1 -5.99 31.07 45.22
N TYR A 2 -5.41 31.53 44.11
CA TYR A 2 -5.47 30.85 42.78
C TYR A 2 -4.81 29.45 42.73
N ARG A 3 -3.72 29.18 43.43
CA ARG A 3 -3.02 27.88 43.42
C ARG A 3 -3.82 26.75 44.05
N HIS A 4 -4.64 27.06 45.04
CA HIS A 4 -5.43 26.04 45.77
C HIS A 4 -6.57 25.49 44.89
N ILE A 5 -7.21 26.34 44.09
CA ILE A 5 -8.32 25.98 43.22
C ILE A 5 -7.85 25.07 42.06
N LYS A 6 -6.64 25.30 41.53
CA LYS A 6 -6.14 24.60 40.35
C LYS A 6 -5.60 23.18 40.59
N TYR A 7 -5.10 22.91 41.83
CA TYR A 7 -4.37 21.65 42.08
C TYR A 7 -4.88 20.82 43.25
N SER A 8 -5.82 21.33 44.06
CA SER A 8 -6.23 20.68 45.31
C SER A 8 -7.75 20.54 45.51
N CYS A 9 -8.58 20.99 44.57
CA CYS A 9 -10.03 20.92 44.74
C CYS A 9 -10.54 19.53 44.35
N LYS A 10 -11.10 18.79 45.31
CA LYS A 10 -11.72 17.47 45.12
C LYS A 10 -12.81 17.50 44.02
N LYS A 11 -13.57 18.61 43.90
CA LYS A 11 -14.64 18.79 42.94
C LYS A 11 -14.14 18.75 41.48
N ASN A 12 -12.96 19.34 41.21
CA ASN A 12 -12.35 19.26 39.88
C ASN A 12 -11.86 17.84 39.52
N LYS A 13 -11.35 17.10 40.52
CA LYS A 13 -10.94 15.71 40.31
C LYS A 13 -12.11 14.80 39.98
N ASP A 14 -13.26 15.02 40.60
CA ASP A 14 -14.47 14.22 40.36
C ASP A 14 -15.07 14.51 38.97
N GLU A 15 -14.97 15.76 38.50
CA GLU A 15 -15.37 16.14 37.11
C GLU A 15 -14.43 15.54 36.09
N ASP A 16 -13.12 15.59 36.30
CA ASP A 16 -12.10 14.98 35.42
C ASP A 16 -12.28 13.45 35.33
N ILE A 17 -12.60 12.79 36.46
CA ILE A 17 -12.86 11.35 36.47
C ILE A 17 -14.13 11.01 35.66
N LYS A 18 -15.18 11.80 35.79
CA LYS A 18 -16.42 11.60 35.01
C LYS A 18 -16.21 11.78 33.52
N GLU A 19 -15.44 12.80 33.11
CA GLU A 19 -15.13 13.03 31.71
C GLU A 19 -14.23 11.92 31.15
N LEU A 20 -13.23 11.46 31.89
CA LEU A 20 -12.42 10.30 31.55
C LEU A 20 -13.25 9.03 31.36
N ALA A 21 -14.20 8.78 32.26
CA ALA A 21 -15.12 7.64 32.16
C ALA A 21 -16.02 7.73 30.92
N ARG A 22 -16.47 8.94 30.57
CA ARG A 22 -17.25 9.19 29.34
C ARG A 22 -16.43 8.89 28.10
N LEU A 23 -15.24 9.44 28.00
CA LEU A 23 -14.32 9.22 26.88
C LEU A 23 -13.92 7.76 26.73
N LEU A 24 -13.70 7.05 27.85
CA LEU A 24 -13.43 5.62 27.83
C LEU A 24 -14.61 4.81 27.29
N ASN A 25 -15.83 5.17 27.66
CA ASN A 25 -17.04 4.50 27.18
C ASN A 25 -17.26 4.75 25.69
N GLU A 26 -17.06 5.98 25.22
CA GLU A 26 -17.11 6.33 23.79
C GLU A 26 -16.05 5.53 22.98
N LYS A 27 -14.82 5.43 23.50
CA LYS A 27 -13.74 4.64 22.88
C LYS A 27 -14.09 3.16 22.82
N ASN A 28 -14.67 2.61 23.88
CA ASN A 28 -15.10 1.22 23.91
C ASN A 28 -16.24 0.94 22.93
N GLN A 29 -17.18 1.87 22.75
CA GLN A 29 -18.22 1.76 21.71
C GLN A 29 -17.63 1.79 20.30
N GLN A 30 -16.68 2.69 20.04
CA GLN A 30 -15.97 2.74 18.75
C GLN A 30 -15.21 1.44 18.46
N ASN A 31 -14.53 0.88 19.47
CA ASN A 31 -13.84 -0.39 19.32
C ASN A 31 -14.79 -1.54 18.99
N LYS A 32 -15.96 -1.63 19.63
CA LYS A 32 -16.98 -2.63 19.31
C LYS A 32 -17.53 -2.50 17.90
N LEU A 33 -17.67 -1.28 17.39
CA LEU A 33 -18.07 -1.05 15.98
C LEU A 33 -17.00 -1.53 15.01
N LYS A 34 -15.73 -1.22 15.29
CA LYS A 34 -14.59 -1.70 14.48
C LYS A 34 -14.47 -3.22 14.49
N GLU A 35 -14.70 -3.87 15.61
CA GLU A 35 -14.70 -5.34 15.71
C GLU A 35 -15.77 -5.97 14.81
N LYS A 36 -16.98 -5.39 14.77
CA LYS A 36 -18.04 -5.84 13.86
C LYS A 36 -17.69 -5.65 12.38
N GLU A 37 -17.07 -4.52 12.04
CA GLU A 37 -16.60 -4.27 10.67
C GLU A 37 -15.53 -5.29 10.26
N ILE A 38 -14.57 -5.59 11.15
CA ILE A 38 -13.55 -6.61 10.94
C ILE A 38 -14.17 -7.99 10.72
N GLU A 39 -15.21 -8.34 11.47
CA GLU A 39 -15.90 -9.62 11.30
C GLU A 39 -16.64 -9.73 9.96
N ILE A 40 -17.29 -8.65 9.53
CA ILE A 40 -17.93 -8.58 8.21
C ILE A 40 -16.89 -8.72 7.09
N MET A 41 -15.75 -8.02 7.21
CA MET A 41 -14.66 -8.12 6.24
C MET A 41 -14.07 -9.53 6.17
N LYS A 42 -13.86 -10.19 7.31
CA LYS A 42 -13.39 -11.60 7.33
C LYS A 42 -14.35 -12.52 6.58
N LYS A 43 -15.65 -12.40 6.79
CA LYS A 43 -16.66 -13.19 6.06
C LYS A 43 -16.66 -12.92 4.55
N GLN A 44 -16.37 -11.69 4.13
CA GLN A 44 -16.22 -11.35 2.71
C GLN A 44 -14.96 -11.95 2.11
N ILE A 45 -13.85 -11.91 2.84
CA ILE A 45 -12.57 -12.55 2.46
C ILE A 45 -12.78 -14.06 2.27
N ASP A 46 -13.42 -14.74 3.21
CA ASP A 46 -13.66 -16.17 3.13
C ASP A 46 -14.53 -16.53 1.92
N LYS A 47 -15.56 -15.73 1.62
CA LYS A 47 -16.40 -15.93 0.43
C LYS A 47 -15.63 -15.74 -0.87
N LEU A 48 -14.75 -14.73 -0.95
CA LEU A 48 -13.91 -14.48 -2.13
C LEU A 48 -12.83 -15.55 -2.28
N SER A 49 -12.20 -15.95 -1.19
CA SER A 49 -11.22 -17.04 -1.16
C SER A 49 -11.82 -18.36 -1.63
N ASN A 50 -13.03 -18.70 -1.16
CA ASN A 50 -13.74 -19.90 -1.59
C ASN A 50 -14.13 -19.84 -3.08
N LYS A 51 -14.53 -18.68 -3.61
CA LYS A 51 -14.76 -18.49 -5.05
C LYS A 51 -13.50 -18.70 -5.87
N LEU A 52 -12.38 -18.15 -5.43
CA LEU A 52 -11.06 -18.33 -6.09
C LEU A 52 -10.61 -19.80 -6.05
N GLN A 53 -10.79 -20.51 -4.94
CA GLN A 53 -10.49 -21.93 -4.85
C GLN A 53 -11.38 -22.79 -5.76
N ILE A 54 -12.67 -22.49 -5.87
CA ILE A 54 -13.59 -23.20 -6.77
C ILE A 54 -13.20 -22.95 -8.23
N GLN A 55 -12.81 -21.75 -8.61
CA GLN A 55 -12.35 -21.45 -9.96
C GLN A 55 -11.02 -22.17 -10.31
N SER A 56 -10.09 -22.25 -9.36
CA SER A 56 -8.83 -22.99 -9.56
C SER A 56 -9.06 -24.50 -9.70
N LEU A 57 -10.09 -25.06 -9.06
CA LEU A 57 -10.45 -26.47 -9.17
C LEU A 57 -11.22 -26.81 -10.46
N THR A 58 -12.00 -25.86 -11.00
CA THR A 58 -12.73 -26.04 -12.27
C THR A 58 -11.82 -25.91 -13.49
N VAL A 59 -10.73 -25.17 -13.42
CA VAL A 59 -9.73 -25.07 -14.50
C VAL A 59 -8.92 -26.37 -14.69
N ASN A 60 -8.80 -27.20 -13.65
CA ASN A 60 -8.03 -28.45 -13.72
C ASN A 60 -8.77 -29.63 -14.36
N ASN A 61 -10.05 -29.54 -14.72
CA ASN A 61 -10.86 -30.67 -15.22
C ASN A 61 -11.27 -30.61 -16.70
N ASN A 62 -10.77 -29.65 -17.50
CA ASN A 62 -11.00 -29.61 -18.95
C ASN A 62 -9.69 -29.70 -19.71
N THR A 63 -9.12 -30.88 -19.82
CA THR A 63 -8.07 -31.20 -20.79
C THR A 63 -8.68 -31.46 -22.15
N ASN A 64 -8.58 -30.47 -23.06
CA ASN A 64 -8.43 -30.74 -24.50
C ASN A 64 -7.57 -29.63 -25.11
N ASN A 65 -6.32 -30.02 -25.36
CA ASN A 65 -5.38 -29.53 -26.37
C ASN A 65 -5.54 -28.09 -26.88
N THR A 66 -5.01 -27.16 -26.11
CA THR A 66 -4.23 -26.04 -26.65
C THR A 66 -3.09 -25.79 -25.68
N LEU A 67 -1.85 -25.81 -26.21
CA LEU A 67 -0.64 -25.50 -25.44
C LEU A 67 -0.69 -24.03 -24.98
N HIS A 68 -1.48 -23.73 -23.97
CA HIS A 68 -1.26 -22.55 -23.15
C HIS A 68 -0.26 -22.97 -22.07
N ASN A 69 0.99 -22.58 -22.25
CA ASN A 69 1.95 -22.53 -21.17
C ASN A 69 1.40 -21.54 -20.12
N THR A 70 0.53 -22.00 -19.24
CA THR A 70 0.24 -21.31 -18.01
C THR A 70 1.49 -21.45 -17.15
N LEU A 71 2.38 -20.46 -17.25
CA LEU A 71 3.46 -20.32 -16.28
C LEU A 71 2.78 -20.23 -14.92
N ASN A 72 2.93 -21.26 -14.10
CA ASN A 72 2.52 -21.23 -12.69
C ASN A 72 3.44 -20.23 -11.97
N ILE A 73 3.09 -18.94 -12.04
CA ILE A 73 3.84 -17.88 -11.37
C ILE A 73 3.52 -17.98 -9.89
N GLN A 74 4.51 -18.33 -9.09
CA GLN A 74 4.41 -18.24 -7.64
C GLN A 74 4.71 -16.81 -7.21
N LEU A 75 3.69 -16.09 -6.74
CA LEU A 75 3.86 -14.72 -6.26
C LEU A 75 4.74 -14.67 -5.02
N LEU A 76 5.60 -13.66 -4.93
CA LEU A 76 6.30 -13.31 -3.71
C LEU A 76 5.37 -12.62 -2.72
N ASN A 77 5.57 -12.86 -1.42
CA ASN A 77 4.89 -12.03 -0.43
C ASN A 77 5.28 -10.56 -0.62
N HIS A 78 4.37 -9.65 -0.36
CA HIS A 78 4.63 -8.23 -0.55
C HIS A 78 5.84 -7.72 0.24
N ASN A 79 6.07 -8.25 1.44
CA ASN A 79 7.25 -7.89 2.24
C ASN A 79 8.57 -8.46 1.67
N ASP A 80 8.48 -9.45 0.78
CA ASP A 80 9.61 -10.13 0.14
C ASP A 80 9.75 -9.70 -1.33
N THR A 81 9.17 -8.54 -1.71
CA THR A 81 9.26 -7.98 -3.06
C THR A 81 10.72 -7.85 -3.49
N ASP A 82 11.04 -8.37 -4.66
CA ASP A 82 12.40 -8.42 -5.18
C ASP A 82 12.73 -7.20 -6.06
N TYR A 83 13.74 -6.44 -5.68
CA TYR A 83 14.26 -5.27 -6.40
C TYR A 83 15.52 -5.61 -7.22
N SER A 84 16.05 -6.82 -7.12
CA SER A 84 17.34 -7.21 -7.71
C SER A 84 17.38 -7.19 -9.24
N HIS A 85 16.21 -7.17 -9.89
CA HIS A 85 16.09 -7.06 -11.34
C HIS A 85 16.29 -5.65 -11.88
N LEU A 86 16.25 -4.63 -11.01
CA LEU A 86 16.44 -3.24 -11.42
C LEU A 86 17.92 -2.93 -11.61
N SER A 87 18.24 -2.38 -12.77
CA SER A 87 19.57 -1.87 -13.11
C SER A 87 19.72 -0.40 -12.69
N ASP A 88 20.93 0.11 -12.67
CA ASP A 88 21.22 1.54 -12.48
C ASP A 88 20.46 2.44 -13.47
N ILE A 89 20.26 1.96 -14.70
CA ILE A 89 19.53 2.68 -15.75
C ILE A 89 18.05 2.83 -15.36
N ASP A 90 17.45 1.81 -14.74
CA ASP A 90 16.05 1.85 -14.30
C ASP A 90 15.87 2.91 -13.19
N TYR A 91 16.76 2.95 -12.21
CA TYR A 91 16.75 3.97 -11.17
C TYR A 91 16.94 5.39 -11.74
N ILE A 92 17.88 5.57 -12.68
CA ILE A 92 18.09 6.86 -13.34
C ILE A 92 16.83 7.29 -14.10
N ASN A 93 16.18 6.37 -14.80
CA ASN A 93 14.95 6.63 -15.53
C ASN A 93 13.80 7.01 -14.58
N CYS A 94 13.70 6.34 -13.45
CA CYS A 94 12.72 6.71 -12.41
C CYS A 94 12.98 8.13 -11.90
N LEU A 95 14.20 8.46 -11.50
CA LEU A 95 14.56 9.77 -10.94
C LEU A 95 14.34 10.92 -11.93
N LYS A 96 14.47 10.67 -13.23
CA LYS A 96 14.17 11.64 -14.29
C LYS A 96 12.67 11.94 -14.45
N GLN A 97 11.77 11.17 -13.82
CA GLN A 97 10.32 11.41 -13.87
C GLN A 97 9.86 12.55 -12.92
N ASN A 98 10.78 13.31 -12.34
CA ASN A 98 10.48 14.42 -11.42
C ASN A 98 9.52 13.97 -10.29
N ASN A 99 8.36 14.63 -10.15
CA ASN A 99 7.39 14.33 -9.09
C ASN A 99 6.83 12.89 -9.11
N PHE A 100 6.95 12.17 -10.22
CA PHE A 100 6.47 10.80 -10.35
C PHE A 100 7.57 9.74 -10.24
N CYS A 101 8.76 10.10 -9.73
CA CYS A 101 9.87 9.17 -9.60
C CYS A 101 9.53 7.94 -8.73
N VAL A 102 8.87 8.15 -7.59
CA VAL A 102 8.43 7.06 -6.70
C VAL A 102 7.36 6.18 -7.38
N LYS A 103 6.38 6.77 -8.05
CA LYS A 103 5.39 6.02 -8.84
C LYS A 103 6.07 5.17 -9.91
N SER A 104 7.06 5.73 -10.61
CA SER A 104 7.80 5.03 -11.66
C SER A 104 8.58 3.84 -11.11
N LEU A 105 9.20 3.99 -9.92
CA LEU A 105 9.85 2.85 -9.26
C LEU A 105 8.84 1.75 -8.89
N ILE A 106 7.71 2.10 -8.29
CA ILE A 106 6.65 1.14 -7.96
C ILE A 106 6.19 0.38 -9.21
N GLU A 107 6.04 1.07 -10.34
CA GLU A 107 5.67 0.46 -11.62
C GLU A 107 6.74 -0.53 -12.10
N SER A 108 8.01 -0.13 -12.08
CA SER A 108 9.13 -0.97 -12.50
C SER A 108 9.34 -2.19 -11.61
N VAL A 109 8.97 -2.11 -10.33
CA VAL A 109 9.11 -3.20 -9.37
C VAL A 109 7.94 -4.18 -9.45
N HIS A 110 6.70 -3.67 -9.35
CA HIS A 110 5.51 -4.51 -9.17
C HIS A 110 4.83 -4.92 -10.48
N PHE A 111 5.08 -4.19 -11.58
CA PHE A 111 4.38 -4.40 -12.85
C PHE A 111 5.32 -4.68 -14.01
N ASN A 112 6.57 -5.06 -13.73
CA ASN A 112 7.52 -5.53 -14.70
C ASN A 112 7.08 -6.89 -15.26
N THR A 113 7.09 -7.04 -16.60
CA THR A 113 6.74 -8.28 -17.28
C THR A 113 7.78 -9.38 -17.07
N GLU A 114 9.02 -9.02 -16.78
CA GLU A 114 10.12 -9.96 -16.53
C GLU A 114 10.16 -10.46 -15.07
N LYS A 115 9.39 -9.79 -14.18
CA LYS A 115 9.28 -10.15 -12.76
C LYS A 115 7.80 -10.28 -12.32
N PRO A 116 7.05 -11.18 -12.94
CA PRO A 116 5.62 -11.33 -12.66
C PRO A 116 5.33 -11.79 -11.22
N GLU A 117 6.29 -12.39 -10.51
CA GLU A 117 6.20 -12.77 -9.10
C GLU A 117 6.06 -11.57 -8.15
N ASN A 118 6.46 -10.36 -8.59
CA ASN A 118 6.28 -9.11 -7.85
C ASN A 118 4.88 -8.50 -7.98
N LYS A 119 3.98 -9.09 -8.78
CA LYS A 119 2.58 -8.61 -8.89
C LYS A 119 1.75 -8.95 -7.66
N ASN A 120 2.23 -8.54 -6.51
CA ASN A 120 1.75 -8.92 -5.18
C ASN A 120 0.90 -7.84 -4.49
N ILE A 121 0.53 -6.80 -5.24
CA ILE A 121 -0.34 -5.70 -4.78
C ILE A 121 -1.20 -5.18 -5.93
N TYR A 122 -2.49 -4.93 -5.67
CA TYR A 122 -3.38 -4.26 -6.63
C TYR A 122 -4.65 -3.73 -5.96
N ILE A 123 -5.39 -2.86 -6.65
CA ILE A 123 -6.71 -2.37 -6.25
C ILE A 123 -7.75 -3.02 -7.15
N SER A 124 -8.63 -3.83 -6.59
CA SER A 124 -9.70 -4.50 -7.35
C SER A 124 -10.84 -3.55 -7.73
N ASN A 125 -11.18 -2.61 -6.86
CA ASN A 125 -12.24 -1.64 -7.08
C ASN A 125 -11.84 -0.26 -6.54
N ILE A 126 -11.80 0.72 -7.42
CA ILE A 126 -11.37 2.10 -7.09
C ILE A 126 -12.29 2.81 -6.08
N LYS A 127 -13.55 2.38 -5.98
CA LYS A 127 -14.54 2.97 -5.06
C LYS A 127 -14.40 2.47 -3.63
N THR A 128 -13.65 1.41 -3.39
CA THR A 128 -13.44 0.85 -2.05
C THR A 128 -12.22 1.45 -1.36
N ASN A 129 -12.18 1.42 -0.04
CA ASN A 129 -11.04 1.89 0.75
C ASN A 129 -10.03 0.76 1.06
N TYR A 130 -9.90 -0.22 0.16
CA TYR A 130 -9.08 -1.40 0.36
C TYR A 130 -8.13 -1.63 -0.81
N VAL A 131 -6.99 -2.26 -0.50
CA VAL A 131 -5.97 -2.78 -1.42
C VAL A 131 -5.84 -4.28 -1.19
N MET A 132 -5.66 -5.02 -2.25
CA MET A 132 -5.33 -6.45 -2.23
C MET A 132 -3.82 -6.60 -2.12
N LEU A 133 -3.36 -7.29 -1.08
CA LEU A 133 -1.96 -7.53 -0.79
C LEU A 133 -1.69 -9.01 -0.65
N TYR A 134 -0.69 -9.54 -1.37
CA TYR A 134 -0.29 -10.93 -1.25
C TYR A 134 0.68 -11.09 -0.08
N LYS A 135 0.25 -11.83 0.95
CA LYS A 135 1.03 -12.04 2.17
C LYS A 135 0.68 -13.39 2.80
N ASN A 136 1.69 -14.12 3.29
CA ASN A 136 1.54 -15.46 3.84
C ASN A 136 0.86 -16.41 2.85
N ASN A 137 1.30 -16.39 1.59
CA ASN A 137 0.80 -17.22 0.48
C ASN A 137 -0.71 -17.07 0.20
N LYS A 138 -1.29 -15.90 0.50
CA LYS A 138 -2.70 -15.60 0.20
C LYS A 138 -2.93 -14.11 0.02
N TRP A 139 -3.98 -13.76 -0.72
CA TRP A 139 -4.44 -12.40 -0.85
C TRP A 139 -5.14 -11.93 0.43
N GLN A 140 -4.78 -10.74 0.90
CA GLN A 140 -5.35 -10.10 2.06
C GLN A 140 -5.88 -8.72 1.69
N ILE A 141 -6.96 -8.31 2.35
CA ILE A 141 -7.54 -6.97 2.21
C ILE A 141 -6.96 -6.09 3.31
N VAL A 142 -6.34 -4.97 2.92
CA VAL A 142 -5.75 -4.01 3.84
C VAL A 142 -6.28 -2.59 3.59
N ASN A 143 -6.13 -1.68 4.55
CA ASN A 143 -6.55 -0.29 4.41
C ASN A 143 -5.77 0.39 3.27
N ARG A 144 -6.51 1.02 2.33
CA ARG A 144 -5.93 1.63 1.14
C ARG A 144 -5.01 2.80 1.46
N LYS A 145 -5.46 3.72 2.33
CA LYS A 145 -4.68 4.92 2.66
C LYS A 145 -3.35 4.53 3.30
N GLU A 146 -3.41 3.73 4.35
CA GLU A 146 -2.23 3.25 5.06
C GLU A 146 -1.26 2.51 4.14
N GLN A 147 -1.78 1.62 3.28
CA GLN A 147 -0.93 0.85 2.38
C GLN A 147 -0.30 1.70 1.27
N ILE A 148 -0.99 2.71 0.74
CA ILE A 148 -0.41 3.64 -0.23
C ILE A 148 0.65 4.51 0.43
N ASP A 149 0.42 4.97 1.66
CA ASP A 149 1.39 5.73 2.43
C ASP A 149 2.67 4.89 2.65
N ASN A 150 2.54 3.66 3.13
CA ASN A 150 3.67 2.74 3.35
C ASN A 150 4.42 2.42 2.05
N LEU A 151 3.68 2.15 0.95
CA LEU A 151 4.28 1.84 -0.34
C LEU A 151 5.07 3.04 -0.90
N TYR A 152 4.51 4.25 -0.76
CA TYR A 152 5.19 5.48 -1.15
C TYR A 152 6.47 5.69 -0.33
N GLU A 153 6.37 5.68 0.99
CA GLU A 153 7.49 5.94 1.89
C GLU A 153 8.63 4.93 1.70
N TYR A 154 8.32 3.65 1.60
CA TYR A 154 9.32 2.62 1.38
C TYR A 154 10.07 2.81 0.05
N ASN A 155 9.34 3.03 -1.05
CA ASN A 155 9.97 3.22 -2.36
C ASN A 155 10.72 4.56 -2.48
N GLU A 156 10.30 5.59 -1.75
CA GLU A 156 11.03 6.83 -1.63
C GLU A 156 12.40 6.62 -0.96
N ILE A 157 12.44 5.88 0.17
CA ILE A 157 13.68 5.53 0.85
C ILE A 157 14.63 4.76 -0.09
N VAL A 158 14.12 3.78 -0.83
CA VAL A 158 14.91 3.03 -1.81
C VAL A 158 15.53 3.94 -2.87
N LEU A 159 14.78 4.92 -3.39
CA LEU A 159 15.31 5.91 -4.34
C LEU A 159 16.35 6.82 -3.70
N GLU A 160 16.12 7.29 -2.48
CA GLU A 160 17.07 8.15 -1.76
C GLU A 160 18.39 7.41 -1.48
N GLU A 161 18.34 6.16 -1.02
CA GLU A 161 19.51 5.32 -0.77
C GLU A 161 20.31 5.08 -2.06
N TRP A 162 19.62 4.76 -3.15
CA TRP A 162 20.29 4.59 -4.44
C TRP A 162 20.90 5.90 -4.93
N TYR A 163 20.17 7.02 -4.85
CA TYR A 163 20.61 8.36 -5.25
C TYR A 163 21.90 8.78 -4.51
N GLU A 164 22.00 8.57 -3.21
CA GLU A 164 23.17 8.93 -2.42
C GLU A 164 24.47 8.27 -2.94
N ASN A 165 24.38 7.07 -3.50
CA ASN A 165 25.50 6.35 -4.07
C ASN A 165 25.86 6.78 -5.50
N TYR A 166 24.95 7.47 -6.22
CA TYR A 166 25.09 7.77 -7.65
C TYR A 166 25.01 9.27 -8.00
N LYS A 167 24.77 10.15 -7.06
CA LYS A 167 24.55 11.59 -7.30
C LYS A 167 25.69 12.31 -8.04
N ASP A 168 26.92 11.80 -7.98
CA ASP A 168 28.07 12.41 -8.64
C ASP A 168 28.19 12.03 -10.13
N LYS A 169 27.34 11.15 -10.65
CA LYS A 169 27.47 10.56 -11.99
C LYS A 169 26.59 11.20 -13.06
N ASP A 170 25.42 11.80 -12.71
CA ASP A 170 24.48 12.38 -13.66
C ASP A 170 23.84 13.67 -13.14
N ASN A 171 24.25 14.80 -13.71
CA ASN A 171 23.76 16.14 -13.33
C ASN A 171 22.28 16.37 -13.63
N GLU A 172 21.70 15.72 -14.64
CA GLU A 172 20.29 15.86 -15.00
C GLU A 172 19.41 15.11 -13.98
N MET A 173 19.80 13.92 -13.63
CA MET A 173 19.18 13.12 -12.56
C MET A 173 19.19 13.89 -11.24
N VAL A 174 20.32 14.47 -10.84
CA VAL A 174 20.46 15.27 -9.62
C VAL A 174 19.48 16.46 -9.62
N LYS A 175 19.38 17.19 -10.72
CA LYS A 175 18.45 18.33 -10.84
C LYS A 175 16.99 17.89 -10.71
N SER A 176 16.63 16.78 -11.36
CA SER A 176 15.28 16.21 -11.31
C SER A 176 14.89 15.79 -9.90
N PHE A 177 15.76 15.02 -9.25
CA PHE A 177 15.48 14.52 -7.91
C PHE A 177 15.48 15.63 -6.86
N THR A 178 16.40 16.60 -6.94
CA THR A 178 16.39 17.78 -6.06
C THR A 178 15.09 18.58 -6.21
N ARG A 179 14.55 18.68 -7.44
CA ARG A 179 13.26 19.34 -7.67
C ARG A 179 12.11 18.58 -7.00
N TYR A 180 12.10 17.26 -7.15
CA TYR A 180 11.14 16.38 -6.48
C TYR A 180 11.19 16.56 -4.96
N LEU A 181 12.37 16.49 -4.33
CA LEU A 181 12.53 16.64 -2.88
C LEU A 181 11.98 17.97 -2.33
N LYS A 182 12.08 19.05 -3.11
CA LYS A 182 11.49 20.34 -2.76
C LYS A 182 9.96 20.34 -2.96
N SER A 183 9.48 19.73 -4.03
CA SER A 183 8.05 19.75 -4.37
C SER A 183 7.21 18.85 -3.47
N LYS A 184 7.77 17.76 -2.93
CA LYS A 184 7.05 16.83 -2.04
C LYS A 184 6.64 17.43 -0.70
N GLU A 185 7.25 18.56 -0.30
CA GLU A 185 6.85 19.30 0.90
C GLU A 185 5.46 19.95 0.74
N ASP A 186 5.00 20.14 -0.50
CA ASP A 186 3.65 20.60 -0.79
C ASP A 186 2.65 19.44 -0.71
N ASN A 187 1.70 19.55 0.20
CA ASN A 187 0.66 18.53 0.40
C ASN A 187 -0.20 18.26 -0.84
N GLU A 188 -0.42 19.24 -1.71
CA GLU A 188 -1.19 19.05 -2.96
C GLU A 188 -0.40 18.19 -3.94
N VAL A 189 0.91 18.43 -4.06
CA VAL A 189 1.80 17.63 -4.88
C VAL A 189 1.89 16.20 -4.36
N LEU A 190 2.10 16.03 -3.06
CA LEU A 190 2.17 14.71 -2.42
C LEU A 190 0.87 13.92 -2.62
N ASN A 191 -0.28 14.57 -2.43
CA ASN A 191 -1.58 13.92 -2.66
C ASN A 191 -1.75 13.52 -4.14
N THR A 192 -1.29 14.34 -5.07
CA THR A 192 -1.32 14.01 -6.52
C THR A 192 -0.48 12.78 -6.81
N ILE A 193 0.72 12.67 -6.25
CA ILE A 193 1.59 11.49 -6.42
C ILE A 193 0.90 10.25 -5.88
N LYS A 194 0.31 10.31 -4.68
CA LYS A 194 -0.40 9.17 -4.06
C LYS A 194 -1.66 8.77 -4.85
N GLN A 195 -2.35 9.71 -5.47
CA GLN A 195 -3.46 9.41 -6.38
C GLN A 195 -2.98 8.70 -7.65
N GLU A 196 -1.86 9.10 -8.23
CA GLU A 196 -1.27 8.43 -9.38
C GLU A 196 -0.81 6.99 -9.06
N ILE A 197 -0.27 6.76 -7.85
CA ILE A 197 0.03 5.41 -7.36
C ILE A 197 -1.25 4.58 -7.25
N LEU A 198 -2.32 5.15 -6.71
CA LEU A 198 -3.63 4.49 -6.62
C LEU A 198 -4.14 4.07 -8.01
N LEU A 199 -4.06 4.97 -9.00
CA LEU A 199 -4.46 4.67 -10.38
C LEU A 199 -3.57 3.60 -11.00
N LEU A 200 -2.27 3.62 -10.74
CA LEU A 200 -1.34 2.58 -11.19
C LEU A 200 -1.76 1.19 -10.67
N LEU A 201 -2.02 1.07 -9.37
CA LEU A 201 -2.45 -0.19 -8.75
C LEU A 201 -3.81 -0.67 -9.28
N TYR A 202 -4.71 0.24 -9.61
CA TYR A 202 -6.01 -0.10 -10.18
C TYR A 202 -5.92 -0.53 -11.63
N ASN A 203 -5.13 0.16 -12.45
CA ASN A 203 -5.01 -0.11 -13.87
C ASN A 203 -4.27 -1.42 -14.16
N ASN A 204 -3.32 -1.79 -13.29
CA ASN A 204 -2.56 -3.04 -13.40
C ASN A 204 -3.15 -4.18 -12.55
N ARG A 205 -4.41 -4.07 -12.13
CA ARG A 205 -5.08 -5.14 -11.39
C ARG A 205 -5.15 -6.41 -12.21
N LEU A 206 -5.22 -7.54 -11.52
CA LEU A 206 -5.49 -8.82 -12.15
C LEU A 206 -6.90 -8.76 -12.74
N ILE A 207 -6.98 -8.58 -14.06
CA ILE A 207 -8.23 -8.72 -14.81
C ILE A 207 -8.32 -10.22 -15.11
N GLU A 208 -9.26 -10.91 -14.46
CA GLU A 208 -9.64 -12.24 -14.90
C GLU A 208 -10.18 -12.08 -16.33
N SER A 209 -9.48 -12.71 -17.28
CA SER A 209 -10.00 -12.86 -18.64
C SER A 209 -11.26 -13.70 -18.52
N GLY A 210 -12.44 -13.08 -18.64
CA GLY A 210 -13.73 -13.75 -18.64
C GLY A 210 -13.90 -14.72 -19.81
#